data_eddcb2d23cc77af225c5b27549f3f42c
#
_entry.id   eddcb2d23cc77af225c5b27549f3f42c
#
_cell.length_a   1.000
_cell.length_b   1.000
_cell.length_c   1.000
_cell.angle_alpha   90.00
_cell.angle_beta   90.00
_cell.angle_gamma   90.00
#
_symmetry.space_group_name_H-M   'P 1'
#
loop_
_entity.id
_entity.type
_entity.pdbx_description
1 polymer ?
#
loop_
_entity_poly.entity_id
_entity_poly.type
_entity_poly.pdbx_seq_one_letter_code
_entity_poly.pdbx_strand_id
1 'polypeptide(L)'
;MNTNQFCSQFFGKTPGALFVNVLIPAKSDGKLLEIEIENPYKDDESAKLDEMYIGDISDIIQFQQQKRFNSFCISFIIMVLGVVMLLLFIPLTRQKIVGIEFLNLGVTAFVSGLYLTTDGRYLQLVFGDAHIYHVIAETALRLSILPFLIFLSQMYESYSKRISAILCVIGEIAFAGCFI
;
A
#
# COMPACT_ATOMS: atom_id res chain seq x y z
N MET A 1 13.19 19.20 -15.06
CA MET A 1 12.05 19.67 -14.26
C MET A 1 11.97 18.73 -13.06
N ASN A 2 12.16 19.26 -11.87
CA ASN A 2 12.34 18.41 -10.67
C ASN A 2 10.96 17.90 -10.22
N THR A 3 10.64 16.65 -10.49
CA THR A 3 9.36 16.02 -10.15
C THR A 3 9.01 16.11 -8.66
N ASN A 4 10.02 16.18 -7.80
CA ASN A 4 9.85 16.31 -6.36
C ASN A 4 9.26 17.65 -5.91
N GLN A 5 9.51 18.75 -6.63
CA GLN A 5 8.94 20.07 -6.28
C GLN A 5 7.43 20.15 -6.57
N PHE A 6 6.95 19.42 -7.56
CA PHE A 6 5.51 19.42 -7.90
C PHE A 6 4.69 18.62 -6.86
N CYS A 7 5.23 17.48 -6.41
CA CYS A 7 4.55 16.64 -5.42
C CYS A 7 4.47 17.27 -4.03
N SER A 8 5.52 17.96 -3.58
CA SER A 8 5.54 18.59 -2.25
C SER A 8 4.54 19.74 -2.08
N GLN A 9 4.14 20.39 -3.18
CA GLN A 9 3.17 21.50 -3.15
C GLN A 9 1.73 21.05 -2.93
N PHE A 10 1.36 19.83 -3.36
CA PHE A 10 -0.04 19.39 -3.34
C PHE A 10 -0.38 18.40 -2.22
N PHE A 11 0.55 17.58 -1.76
CA PHE A 11 0.23 16.41 -0.94
C PHE A 11 1.07 16.26 0.34
N GLY A 12 1.86 17.25 0.74
CA GLY A 12 2.67 17.18 1.96
C GLY A 12 4.12 16.78 1.72
N LYS A 13 4.85 16.54 2.82
CA LYS A 13 6.31 16.50 2.84
C LYS A 13 6.93 15.12 2.59
N THR A 14 6.16 14.06 2.45
CA THR A 14 6.69 12.70 2.24
C THR A 14 6.69 12.32 0.76
N PRO A 15 7.86 12.08 0.14
CA PRO A 15 7.96 11.86 -1.31
C PRO A 15 7.49 10.46 -1.77
N GLY A 16 7.27 9.52 -0.87
CA GLY A 16 7.11 8.11 -1.23
C GLY A 16 8.41 7.49 -1.77
N ALA A 17 8.41 6.20 -2.02
CA ALA A 17 9.55 5.50 -2.60
C ALA A 17 9.56 5.68 -4.12
N LEU A 18 10.55 6.40 -4.64
CA LEU A 18 10.70 6.74 -6.05
C LEU A 18 11.71 5.82 -6.75
N PHE A 19 11.38 5.41 -7.99
CA PHE A 19 12.38 4.89 -8.92
C PHE A 19 13.04 6.05 -9.65
N VAL A 20 14.35 6.18 -9.49
CA VAL A 20 15.14 7.21 -10.20
C VAL A 20 16.01 6.52 -11.25
N ASN A 21 15.77 6.84 -12.51
CA ASN A 21 16.59 6.38 -13.63
C ASN A 21 17.63 7.45 -13.93
N VAL A 22 18.91 7.09 -13.81
CA VAL A 22 20.04 7.97 -14.16
C VAL A 22 20.73 7.39 -15.37
N LEU A 23 20.79 8.19 -16.45
CA LEU A 23 21.53 7.82 -17.67
C LEU A 23 23.03 8.04 -17.45
N ILE A 24 23.81 6.95 -17.54
CA ILE A 24 25.26 7.03 -17.50
C ILE A 24 25.75 7.39 -18.91
N PRO A 25 26.55 8.46 -19.09
CA PRO A 25 27.05 8.84 -20.40
C PRO A 25 27.90 7.74 -21.05
N ALA A 26 27.80 7.60 -22.35
CA ALA A 26 28.69 6.70 -23.10
C ALA A 26 30.17 7.05 -22.87
N LYS A 27 31.03 6.04 -22.84
CA LYS A 27 32.49 6.17 -22.56
C LYS A 27 32.80 6.57 -21.09
N SER A 28 32.02 6.06 -20.15
CA SER A 28 32.27 6.21 -18.70
C SER A 28 33.08 5.07 -18.10
N ASP A 29 33.65 4.18 -18.94
CA ASP A 29 34.46 3.06 -18.49
C ASP A 29 35.63 3.53 -17.62
N GLY A 30 35.78 2.90 -16.45
CA GLY A 30 36.83 3.23 -15.48
C GLY A 30 36.63 4.53 -14.69
N LYS A 31 35.51 5.22 -14.86
CA LYS A 31 35.18 6.40 -14.05
C LYS A 31 34.45 6.00 -12.77
N LEU A 32 34.67 6.79 -11.73
CA LEU A 32 33.94 6.65 -10.48
C LEU A 32 32.53 7.22 -10.62
N LEU A 33 31.54 6.46 -10.20
CA LEU A 33 30.16 6.93 -10.05
C LEU A 33 29.97 7.35 -8.59
N GLU A 34 29.77 8.62 -8.36
CA GLU A 34 29.44 9.16 -7.04
C GLU A 34 27.94 9.47 -6.98
N ILE A 35 27.27 8.95 -5.98
CA ILE A 35 25.83 9.13 -5.76
C ILE A 35 25.68 9.90 -4.45
N GLU A 36 25.28 11.15 -4.56
CA GLU A 36 24.94 11.98 -3.41
C GLU A 36 23.43 11.91 -3.17
N ILE A 37 23.04 11.51 -1.95
CA ILE A 37 21.64 11.42 -1.54
C ILE A 37 21.39 12.47 -0.50
N GLU A 38 20.67 13.50 -0.88
CA GLU A 38 20.23 14.55 0.03
C GLU A 38 18.82 14.24 0.54
N ASN A 39 18.65 14.22 1.86
CA ASN A 39 17.36 14.06 2.49
C ASN A 39 16.80 15.44 2.89
N PRO A 40 15.89 16.03 2.09
CA PRO A 40 15.27 17.33 2.42
C PRO A 40 14.20 17.20 3.53
N TYR A 41 13.86 15.97 3.91
CA TYR A 41 12.87 15.67 4.93
C TYR A 41 13.58 15.22 6.20
N LYS A 42 13.07 15.61 7.36
CA LYS A 42 13.66 15.25 8.66
C LYS A 42 13.39 13.80 9.10
N ASP A 43 12.81 12.99 8.22
CA ASP A 43 12.51 11.58 8.47
C ASP A 43 13.72 10.70 8.16
N ASP A 44 14.12 9.84 9.11
CA ASP A 44 15.25 8.91 8.97
C ASP A 44 15.02 7.84 7.88
N GLU A 45 13.79 7.66 7.40
CA GLU A 45 13.45 6.65 6.38
C GLU A 45 13.58 7.14 4.94
N SER A 46 13.59 8.43 4.70
CA SER A 46 13.51 9.00 3.35
C SER A 46 14.83 8.96 2.55
N ALA A 47 15.95 8.57 3.17
CA ALA A 47 17.26 8.47 2.52
C ALA A 47 17.75 7.02 2.35
N LYS A 48 16.89 6.02 2.44
CA LYS A 48 17.28 4.62 2.24
C LYS A 48 17.38 4.31 0.75
N LEU A 49 18.56 3.86 0.33
CA LEU A 49 18.77 3.24 -0.97
C LEU A 49 18.35 1.77 -0.86
N ASP A 50 17.33 1.37 -1.63
CA ASP A 50 16.82 -0.01 -1.57
C ASP A 50 17.67 -0.93 -2.45
N GLU A 51 17.45 -0.89 -3.75
CA GLU A 51 18.16 -1.73 -4.72
C GLU A 51 18.69 -0.88 -5.87
N MET A 52 19.93 -1.12 -6.29
CA MET A 52 20.53 -0.48 -7.47
C MET A 52 20.70 -1.50 -8.60
N TYR A 53 20.31 -1.10 -9.79
CA TYR A 53 20.46 -1.90 -11.00
C TYR A 53 21.24 -1.10 -12.03
N ILE A 54 22.18 -1.77 -12.72
CA ILE A 54 22.95 -1.19 -13.81
C ILE A 54 22.72 -2.07 -15.05
N GLY A 55 22.31 -1.46 -16.14
CA GLY A 55 22.05 -2.17 -17.38
C GLY A 55 21.27 -1.32 -18.38
N ASP A 56 20.75 -1.93 -19.42
CA ASP A 56 19.84 -1.25 -20.34
C ASP A 56 18.52 -0.90 -19.63
N ILE A 57 18.01 0.29 -19.87
CA ILE A 57 16.82 0.80 -19.19
C ILE A 57 15.59 -0.09 -19.47
N SER A 58 15.46 -0.64 -20.69
CA SER A 58 14.36 -1.53 -21.05
C SER A 58 14.43 -2.84 -20.27
N ASP A 59 15.62 -3.41 -20.14
CA ASP A 59 15.82 -4.67 -19.43
C ASP A 59 15.60 -4.50 -17.93
N ILE A 60 16.05 -3.40 -17.35
CA ILE A 60 15.82 -3.06 -15.94
C ILE A 60 14.32 -2.91 -15.66
N ILE A 61 13.59 -2.18 -16.50
CA ILE A 61 12.14 -1.98 -16.34
C ILE A 61 11.42 -3.33 -16.45
N GLN A 62 11.74 -4.13 -17.46
CA GLN A 62 11.13 -5.44 -17.67
C GLN A 62 11.38 -6.38 -16.48
N PHE A 63 12.62 -6.42 -15.98
CA PHE A 63 12.99 -7.21 -14.82
C PHE A 63 12.21 -6.78 -13.56
N GLN A 64 12.14 -5.48 -13.31
CA GLN A 64 11.39 -4.92 -12.18
C GLN A 64 9.89 -5.23 -12.29
N GLN A 65 9.31 -5.10 -13.49
CA GLN A 65 7.91 -5.44 -13.73
C GLN A 65 7.66 -6.92 -13.46
N GLN A 66 8.49 -7.81 -13.99
CA GLN A 66 8.33 -9.25 -13.80
C GLN A 66 8.47 -9.67 -12.33
N LYS A 67 9.46 -9.09 -11.62
CA LYS A 67 9.67 -9.35 -10.19
C LYS A 67 8.44 -8.99 -9.35
N ARG A 68 7.75 -7.90 -9.70
CA ARG A 68 6.61 -7.38 -8.91
C ARG A 68 5.24 -7.83 -9.41
N PHE A 69 5.17 -8.36 -10.63
CA PHE A 69 3.91 -8.76 -11.25
C PHE A 69 3.17 -9.83 -10.47
N ASN A 70 3.87 -10.84 -9.95
CA ASN A 70 3.25 -11.92 -9.18
C ASN A 70 2.60 -11.38 -7.89
N SER A 71 3.30 -10.51 -7.18
CA SER A 71 2.75 -9.88 -5.97
C SER A 71 1.54 -9.00 -6.29
N PHE A 72 1.61 -8.25 -7.38
CA PHE A 72 0.48 -7.45 -7.88
C PHE A 72 -0.74 -8.32 -8.21
N CYS A 73 -0.55 -9.43 -8.92
CA CYS A 73 -1.65 -10.35 -9.26
C CYS A 73 -2.34 -10.91 -8.01
N ILE A 74 -1.56 -11.34 -7.01
CA ILE A 74 -2.11 -11.87 -5.75
C ILE A 74 -2.90 -10.78 -5.03
N SER A 75 -2.35 -9.59 -4.90
CA SER A 75 -3.01 -8.46 -4.25
C SER A 75 -4.30 -8.05 -4.96
N PHE A 76 -4.27 -8.03 -6.28
CA PHE A 76 -5.43 -7.73 -7.12
C PHE A 76 -6.54 -8.79 -6.96
N ILE A 77 -6.18 -10.08 -6.89
CA ILE A 77 -7.14 -11.17 -6.62
C ILE A 77 -7.80 -10.97 -5.25
N ILE A 78 -7.04 -10.61 -4.21
CA ILE A 78 -7.60 -10.35 -2.88
C ILE A 78 -8.58 -9.16 -2.93
N MET A 79 -8.24 -8.10 -3.65
CA MET A 79 -9.11 -6.94 -3.83
C MET A 79 -10.41 -7.31 -4.54
N VAL A 80 -10.33 -8.07 -5.64
CA VAL A 80 -11.50 -8.55 -6.39
C VAL A 80 -12.36 -9.46 -5.53
N LEU A 81 -11.74 -10.36 -4.75
CA LEU A 81 -12.48 -11.22 -3.82
C LEU A 81 -13.26 -10.40 -2.79
N GLY A 82 -12.67 -9.32 -2.26
CA GLY A 82 -13.36 -8.38 -1.39
C GLY A 82 -14.58 -7.76 -2.05
N VAL A 83 -14.46 -7.30 -3.30
CA VAL A 83 -15.59 -6.75 -4.08
C VAL A 83 -16.69 -7.80 -4.27
N VAL A 84 -16.32 -9.03 -4.64
CA VAL A 84 -17.28 -10.12 -4.81
C VAL A 84 -18.04 -10.41 -3.51
N MET A 85 -17.34 -10.44 -2.37
CA MET A 85 -17.98 -10.62 -1.05
C MET A 85 -18.95 -9.48 -0.74
N LEU A 86 -18.60 -8.24 -1.03
CA LEU A 86 -19.48 -7.08 -0.82
C LEU A 86 -20.74 -7.17 -1.70
N LEU A 87 -20.60 -7.57 -2.96
CA LEU A 87 -21.73 -7.74 -3.87
C LEU A 87 -22.65 -8.89 -3.43
N LEU A 88 -22.07 -10.01 -2.96
CA LEU A 88 -22.81 -11.16 -2.47
C LEU A 88 -23.49 -10.90 -1.12
N PHE A 89 -22.99 -9.97 -0.34
CA PHE A 89 -23.58 -9.63 0.97
C PHE A 89 -25.06 -9.28 0.86
N ILE A 90 -25.46 -8.46 -0.13
CA ILE A 90 -26.84 -7.99 -0.29
C ILE A 90 -27.82 -9.15 -0.47
N PRO A 91 -27.65 -10.07 -1.45
CA PRO A 91 -28.59 -11.19 -1.65
C PRO A 91 -28.53 -12.21 -0.50
N LEU A 92 -27.35 -12.48 0.05
CA LEU A 92 -27.18 -13.48 1.12
C LEU A 92 -27.78 -13.02 2.46
N THR A 93 -27.68 -11.73 2.76
CA THR A 93 -28.32 -11.15 3.97
C THR A 93 -29.85 -11.16 3.85
N ARG A 94 -30.39 -10.93 2.66
CA ARG A 94 -31.86 -11.05 2.43
C ARG A 94 -32.36 -12.47 2.68
N GLN A 95 -31.52 -13.47 2.41
CA GLN A 95 -31.84 -14.89 2.67
C GLN A 95 -31.49 -15.31 4.10
N LYS A 96 -30.99 -14.42 4.94
CA LYS A 96 -30.54 -14.70 6.32
C LYS A 96 -29.44 -15.77 6.41
N ILE A 97 -28.63 -15.93 5.35
CA ILE A 97 -27.55 -16.92 5.29
C ILE A 97 -26.28 -16.38 5.96
N VAL A 98 -26.01 -15.07 5.82
CA VAL A 98 -24.80 -14.41 6.35
C VAL A 98 -25.16 -13.22 7.23
N GLY A 99 -24.34 -12.97 8.23
CA GLY A 99 -24.42 -11.81 9.11
C GLY A 99 -23.51 -10.66 8.67
N ILE A 100 -23.43 -9.65 9.52
CA ILE A 100 -22.63 -8.44 9.27
C ILE A 100 -21.11 -8.74 9.27
N GLU A 101 -20.71 -9.88 9.85
CA GLU A 101 -19.32 -10.37 9.84
C GLU A 101 -18.80 -10.56 8.41
N PHE A 102 -19.67 -11.04 7.52
CA PHE A 102 -19.34 -11.24 6.12
C PHE A 102 -19.07 -9.90 5.40
N LEU A 103 -19.84 -8.85 5.73
CA LEU A 103 -19.60 -7.50 5.24
C LEU A 103 -18.24 -6.98 5.67
N ASN A 104 -17.93 -7.09 6.98
CA ASN A 104 -16.67 -6.60 7.54
C ASN A 104 -15.47 -7.34 6.96
N LEU A 105 -15.60 -8.65 6.73
CA LEU A 105 -14.56 -9.44 6.05
C LEU A 105 -14.36 -8.97 4.60
N GLY A 106 -15.45 -8.71 3.86
CA GLY A 106 -15.40 -8.19 2.50
C GLY A 106 -14.73 -6.82 2.41
N VAL A 107 -15.08 -5.89 3.33
CA VAL A 107 -14.44 -4.58 3.42
C VAL A 107 -12.96 -4.72 3.73
N THR A 108 -12.60 -5.54 4.71
CA THR A 108 -11.20 -5.79 5.07
C THR A 108 -10.41 -6.35 3.89
N ALA A 109 -10.93 -7.36 3.20
CA ALA A 109 -10.27 -7.95 2.04
C ALA A 109 -10.09 -6.93 0.91
N PHE A 110 -11.11 -6.11 0.61
CA PHE A 110 -11.03 -5.07 -0.40
C PHE A 110 -9.97 -4.02 -0.07
N VAL A 111 -10.01 -3.48 1.14
CA VAL A 111 -9.09 -2.40 1.55
C VAL A 111 -7.66 -2.91 1.70
N SER A 112 -7.46 -4.12 2.25
CA SER A 112 -6.14 -4.75 2.32
C SER A 112 -5.59 -5.07 0.93
N GLY A 113 -6.43 -5.56 0.01
CA GLY A 113 -6.05 -5.78 -1.38
C GLY A 113 -5.67 -4.47 -2.09
N LEU A 114 -6.39 -3.39 -1.84
CA LEU A 114 -6.09 -2.05 -2.36
C LEU A 114 -4.73 -1.56 -1.83
N TYR A 115 -4.49 -1.69 -0.53
CA TYR A 115 -3.19 -1.37 0.09
C TYR A 115 -2.05 -2.13 -0.59
N LEU A 116 -2.13 -3.47 -0.63
CA LEU A 116 -1.08 -4.31 -1.20
C LEU A 116 -0.85 -4.05 -2.70
N THR A 117 -1.91 -3.70 -3.44
CA THR A 117 -1.83 -3.38 -4.87
C THR A 117 -1.08 -2.06 -5.10
N THR A 118 -1.32 -1.06 -4.26
CA THR A 118 -0.71 0.27 -4.37
C THR A 118 0.69 0.33 -3.77
N ASP A 119 0.92 -0.35 -2.64
CA ASP A 119 2.23 -0.41 -1.96
C ASP A 119 3.26 -1.23 -2.77
N GLY A 120 2.82 -2.23 -3.52
CA GLY A 120 3.68 -3.10 -4.33
C GLY A 120 4.52 -2.41 -5.41
N ARG A 121 4.38 -1.10 -5.59
CA ARG A 121 5.13 -0.26 -6.56
C ARG A 121 4.98 -0.68 -8.02
N TYR A 122 4.18 -1.71 -8.33
CA TYR A 122 3.95 -2.15 -9.72
C TYR A 122 3.21 -1.07 -10.52
N LEU A 123 2.17 -0.48 -9.93
CA LEU A 123 1.38 0.59 -10.55
C LEU A 123 2.23 1.84 -10.81
N GLN A 124 3.17 2.14 -9.93
CA GLN A 124 4.13 3.23 -10.13
C GLN A 124 5.02 3.02 -11.36
N LEU A 125 5.47 1.77 -11.60
CA LEU A 125 6.26 1.44 -12.80
C LEU A 125 5.47 1.61 -14.10
N VAL A 126 4.14 1.41 -14.04
CA VAL A 126 3.26 1.48 -15.21
C VAL A 126 2.76 2.91 -15.46
N PHE A 127 2.37 3.63 -14.41
CA PHE A 127 1.68 4.92 -14.51
C PHE A 127 2.51 6.12 -14.05
N GLY A 128 3.61 5.92 -13.34
CA GLY A 128 4.60 6.95 -13.02
C GLY A 128 4.33 7.80 -11.77
N ASP A 129 3.14 7.81 -11.19
CA ASP A 129 2.76 8.68 -10.06
C ASP A 129 2.97 8.03 -8.70
N ALA A 130 4.22 7.97 -8.23
CA ALA A 130 4.58 7.35 -6.95
C ALA A 130 3.83 7.93 -5.75
N HIS A 131 3.64 9.25 -5.74
CA HIS A 131 3.06 9.93 -4.58
C HIS A 131 1.58 9.60 -4.38
N ILE A 132 0.79 9.59 -5.45
CA ILE A 132 -0.63 9.25 -5.40
C ILE A 132 -0.82 7.84 -4.86
N TYR A 133 -0.02 6.88 -5.35
CA TYR A 133 -0.11 5.49 -4.88
C TYR A 133 0.32 5.33 -3.43
N HIS A 134 1.30 6.08 -2.98
CA HIS A 134 1.71 6.09 -1.56
C HIS A 134 0.59 6.61 -0.65
N VAL A 135 -0.04 7.74 -0.99
CA VAL A 135 -1.17 8.28 -0.23
C VAL A 135 -2.36 7.30 -0.20
N ILE A 136 -2.67 6.66 -1.33
CA ILE A 136 -3.73 5.64 -1.38
C ILE A 136 -3.36 4.45 -0.49
N ALA A 137 -2.12 3.96 -0.57
CA ALA A 137 -1.64 2.85 0.24
C ALA A 137 -1.74 3.15 1.74
N GLU A 138 -1.22 4.29 2.19
CA GLU A 138 -1.31 4.68 3.60
C GLU A 138 -2.75 4.83 4.08
N THR A 139 -3.60 5.48 3.28
CA THR A 139 -5.01 5.65 3.61
C THR A 139 -5.72 4.29 3.69
N ALA A 140 -5.46 3.40 2.74
CA ALA A 140 -6.03 2.05 2.73
C ALA A 140 -5.55 1.22 3.93
N LEU A 141 -4.26 1.30 4.28
CA LEU A 141 -3.72 0.60 5.46
C LEU A 141 -4.45 1.04 6.73
N ARG A 142 -4.58 2.34 6.93
CA ARG A 142 -5.28 2.89 8.10
C ARG A 142 -6.76 2.48 8.13
N LEU A 143 -7.43 2.54 6.99
CA LEU A 143 -8.84 2.14 6.88
C LEU A 143 -9.05 0.63 7.05
N SER A 144 -8.06 -0.22 6.83
CA SER A 144 -8.19 -1.67 6.97
C SER A 144 -8.27 -2.14 8.43
N ILE A 145 -7.70 -1.36 9.36
CA ILE A 145 -7.60 -1.73 10.78
C ILE A 145 -8.98 -1.84 11.42
N LEU A 146 -9.84 -0.84 11.21
CA LEU A 146 -11.15 -0.77 11.85
C LEU A 146 -12.08 -1.94 11.48
N PRO A 147 -12.37 -2.21 10.18
CA PRO A 147 -13.25 -3.33 9.82
C PRO A 147 -12.66 -4.69 10.19
N PHE A 148 -11.33 -4.83 10.18
CA PHE A 148 -10.66 -6.04 10.64
C PHE A 148 -10.89 -6.29 12.15
N LEU A 149 -10.75 -5.27 12.98
CA LEU A 149 -10.99 -5.38 14.40
C LEU A 149 -12.47 -5.65 14.74
N ILE A 150 -13.39 -5.01 14.01
CA ILE A 150 -14.82 -5.28 14.14
C ILE A 150 -15.11 -6.75 13.75
N PHE A 151 -14.54 -7.23 12.65
CA PHE A 151 -14.67 -8.63 12.24
C PHE A 151 -14.15 -9.59 13.33
N LEU A 152 -12.95 -9.33 13.86
CA LEU A 152 -12.40 -10.14 14.95
C LEU A 152 -13.29 -10.10 16.20
N SER A 153 -13.79 -8.92 16.58
CA SER A 153 -14.67 -8.79 17.74
C SER A 153 -15.95 -9.61 17.59
N GLN A 154 -16.52 -9.64 16.39
CA GLN A 154 -17.72 -10.43 16.09
C GLN A 154 -17.44 -11.93 16.14
N MET A 155 -16.30 -12.38 15.63
CA MET A 155 -15.91 -13.79 15.74
C MET A 155 -15.71 -14.26 17.19
N TYR A 156 -15.18 -13.39 18.05
CA TYR A 156 -14.90 -13.69 19.45
C TYR A 156 -16.07 -13.37 20.39
N GLU A 157 -17.16 -12.78 19.93
CA GLU A 157 -18.32 -12.43 20.76
C GLU A 157 -18.92 -13.65 21.47
N SER A 158 -18.79 -14.82 20.89
CA SER A 158 -19.17 -16.10 21.50
C SER A 158 -18.29 -16.50 22.69
N TYR A 159 -17.05 -15.97 22.80
CA TYR A 159 -16.09 -16.41 23.81
C TYR A 159 -15.95 -15.45 25.00
N SER A 160 -16.01 -14.15 24.79
CA SER A 160 -15.98 -13.17 25.89
C SER A 160 -16.28 -11.75 25.40
N LYS A 161 -17.41 -11.18 25.80
CA LYS A 161 -17.77 -9.76 25.56
C LYS A 161 -16.70 -8.77 26.03
N ARG A 162 -15.89 -9.13 27.03
CA ARG A 162 -14.80 -8.29 27.54
C ARG A 162 -13.63 -8.22 26.58
N ILE A 163 -13.23 -9.33 25.95
CA ILE A 163 -12.13 -9.36 24.98
C ILE A 163 -12.51 -8.57 23.74
N SER A 164 -13.73 -8.71 23.24
CA SER A 164 -14.27 -7.94 22.13
C SER A 164 -14.23 -6.44 22.40
N ALA A 165 -14.69 -6.00 23.57
CA ALA A 165 -14.65 -4.58 23.96
C ALA A 165 -13.21 -4.03 24.04
N ILE A 166 -12.27 -4.80 24.59
CA ILE A 166 -10.86 -4.41 24.69
C ILE A 166 -10.24 -4.27 23.29
N LEU A 167 -10.51 -5.21 22.38
CA LEU A 167 -10.01 -5.15 20.99
C LEU A 167 -10.56 -3.95 20.24
N CYS A 168 -11.85 -3.62 20.41
CA CYS A 168 -12.44 -2.41 19.83
C CYS A 168 -11.78 -1.14 20.35
N VAL A 169 -11.57 -1.03 21.68
CA VAL A 169 -10.91 0.14 22.29
C VAL A 169 -9.46 0.27 21.82
N ILE A 170 -8.70 -0.82 21.77
CA ILE A 170 -7.33 -0.81 21.24
C ILE A 170 -7.32 -0.36 19.78
N GLY A 171 -8.29 -0.84 18.98
CA GLY A 171 -8.44 -0.46 17.58
C GLY A 171 -8.76 1.02 17.40
N GLU A 172 -9.66 1.57 18.21
CA GLU A 172 -9.97 3.01 18.18
C GLU A 172 -8.77 3.87 18.57
N ILE A 173 -8.00 3.45 19.58
CA ILE A 173 -6.77 4.14 19.98
C ILE A 173 -5.71 4.07 18.88
N ALA A 174 -5.51 2.90 18.29
CA ALA A 174 -4.57 2.74 17.18
C ALA A 174 -5.00 3.57 15.96
N PHE A 175 -6.29 3.58 15.63
CA PHE A 175 -6.84 4.40 14.56
C PHE A 175 -6.66 5.90 14.83
N ALA A 176 -6.97 6.37 16.03
CA ALA A 176 -6.78 7.77 16.44
C ALA A 176 -5.29 8.16 16.41
N GLY A 177 -4.38 7.27 16.87
CA GLY A 177 -2.94 7.49 16.84
C GLY A 177 -2.34 7.59 15.44
N CYS A 178 -3.00 7.03 14.43
CA CYS A 178 -2.58 7.15 13.02
C CYS A 178 -2.96 8.50 12.38
N PHE A 179 -3.78 9.32 13.04
CA PHE A 179 -4.19 10.65 12.56
C PHE A 179 -3.43 11.81 13.20
N ILE A 180 -2.56 11.53 14.16
CA ILE A 180 -1.68 12.52 14.84
C ILE A 180 -0.27 12.42 14.26
#